data_d1078ea0624c32af73c5276e42dd8f3d
#
_entry.id   d1078ea0624c32af73c5276e42dd8f3d
#
_cell.length_a   1.000
_cell.length_b   1.000
_cell.length_c   1.000
_cell.angle_alpha   90.00
_cell.angle_beta   90.00
_cell.angle_gamma   90.00
#
_symmetry.space_group_name_H-M   'P 1'
#
loop_
_entity.id
_entity.type
_entity.pdbx_description
1 polymer ?
#
loop_
_entity_poly.entity_id
_entity_poly.type
_entity_poly.pdbx_seq_one_letter_code
_entity_poly.pdbx_strand_id
1 'polypeptide(L)'
;MRELRFDYTKYPATPPEVRPAKFVYRPVVPVRLSWGRKTTEFDALIDSGADQTTFPGWIAAGLGYDLHKDQKRIFVGIGGSVLDYRHKTLLILNRNRFTIAAFFSHDWDDMPFGLLGQESFFSRFDVSFNYRDKTIILKR
;
A
#
# COMPACT_ATOMS: atom_id res chain seq x y z
N MET A 1 -21.39 13.13 0.61
CA MET A 1 -20.21 12.25 0.65
C MET A 1 -19.19 12.70 -0.38
N ARG A 2 -17.95 12.86 0.05
CA ARG A 2 -16.90 13.32 -0.86
C ARG A 2 -16.34 12.15 -1.65
N GLU A 3 -16.21 12.32 -2.96
CA GLU A 3 -15.64 11.35 -3.87
C GLU A 3 -14.20 11.73 -4.17
N LEU A 4 -13.30 10.74 -4.15
CA LEU A 4 -11.93 10.89 -4.59
C LEU A 4 -11.73 10.11 -5.88
N ARG A 5 -11.02 10.70 -6.83
CA ARG A 5 -10.75 10.08 -8.13
C ARG A 5 -9.24 10.04 -8.36
N PHE A 6 -8.76 8.90 -8.80
CA PHE A 6 -7.37 8.68 -9.15
C PHE A 6 -7.26 7.97 -10.49
N ASP A 7 -6.16 8.20 -11.17
CA ASP A 7 -5.83 7.42 -12.36
C ASP A 7 -5.02 6.19 -11.96
N TYR A 8 -5.10 5.13 -12.77
CA TYR A 8 -4.19 4.00 -12.64
C TYR A 8 -2.77 4.45 -12.93
N THR A 9 -1.80 3.77 -12.32
CA THR A 9 -0.38 4.02 -12.55
C THR A 9 0.18 3.02 -13.55
N LYS A 10 0.95 3.52 -14.52
CA LYS A 10 1.58 2.72 -15.56
C LYS A 10 2.92 2.20 -15.07
N TYR A 11 3.13 0.90 -15.18
CA TYR A 11 4.39 0.24 -14.81
C TYR A 11 4.95 -0.52 -15.99
N PRO A 12 6.30 -0.57 -16.18
CA PRO A 12 6.90 -1.42 -17.20
C PRO A 12 6.65 -2.89 -16.88
N ALA A 13 6.28 -3.66 -17.90
CA ALA A 13 6.05 -5.11 -17.78
C ALA A 13 7.17 -5.91 -18.43
N THR A 14 8.09 -5.25 -19.12
CA THR A 14 9.24 -5.88 -19.77
C THR A 14 10.53 -5.22 -19.27
N PRO A 15 11.67 -5.94 -19.27
CA PRO A 15 12.96 -5.32 -18.99
C PRO A 15 13.26 -4.17 -19.96
N PRO A 16 14.09 -3.18 -19.54
CA PRO A 16 14.37 -2.00 -20.36
C PRO A 16 14.93 -2.28 -21.74
N GLU A 17 15.65 -3.39 -21.90
CA GLU A 17 16.27 -3.80 -23.15
C GLU A 17 15.33 -4.52 -24.11
N VAL A 18 14.13 -4.90 -23.67
CA VAL A 18 13.17 -5.65 -24.51
C VAL A 18 12.31 -4.71 -25.33
N ARG A 19 12.16 -5.03 -26.62
CA ARG A 19 11.32 -4.27 -27.56
C ARG A 19 10.39 -5.21 -28.31
N PRO A 20 9.12 -4.82 -28.56
CA PRO A 20 8.51 -3.58 -28.08
C PRO A 20 8.30 -3.59 -26.57
N ALA A 21 8.41 -2.42 -25.93
CA ALA A 21 8.16 -2.27 -24.53
C ALA A 21 6.68 -2.52 -24.20
N LYS A 22 6.44 -3.29 -23.14
CA LYS A 22 5.09 -3.56 -22.65
C LYS A 22 4.89 -2.91 -21.29
N PHE A 23 3.64 -2.54 -21.02
CA PHE A 23 3.27 -1.87 -19.77
C PHE A 23 2.04 -2.52 -19.17
N VAL A 24 1.91 -2.39 -17.86
CA VAL A 24 0.70 -2.78 -17.12
C VAL A 24 0.20 -1.56 -16.35
N TYR A 25 -1.09 -1.53 -16.11
CA TYR A 25 -1.72 -0.45 -15.34
C TYR A 25 -2.25 -1.03 -14.05
N ARG A 26 -1.97 -0.35 -12.93
CA ARG A 26 -2.36 -0.81 -11.60
C ARG A 26 -3.08 0.28 -10.83
N PRO A 27 -4.06 -0.09 -10.00
CA PRO A 27 -4.76 0.87 -9.15
C PRO A 27 -3.91 1.26 -7.94
N VAL A 28 -2.89 2.03 -8.20
CA VAL A 28 -1.94 2.53 -7.21
C VAL A 28 -2.23 3.98 -6.92
N VAL A 29 -2.27 4.35 -5.64
CA VAL A 29 -2.52 5.72 -5.20
C VAL A 29 -1.39 6.18 -4.28
N PRO A 30 -1.03 7.47 -4.30
CA PRO A 30 -0.04 7.99 -3.39
C PRO A 30 -0.64 8.13 -1.99
N VAL A 31 0.07 7.64 -1.00
CA VAL A 31 -0.33 7.78 0.40
C VAL A 31 0.81 8.38 1.21
N ARG A 32 0.46 8.93 2.35
CA ARG A 32 1.42 9.40 3.32
C ARG A 32 1.19 8.64 4.62
N LEU A 33 2.26 8.15 5.19
CA LEU A 33 2.25 7.53 6.51
C LEU A 33 2.91 8.51 7.48
N SER A 34 2.34 8.63 8.66
CA SER A 34 2.84 9.54 9.67
C SER A 34 2.83 8.89 11.04
N TRP A 35 3.86 9.19 11.83
CA TRP A 35 3.95 8.79 13.22
C TRP A 35 4.75 9.84 13.98
N GLY A 36 4.12 10.42 15.01
CA GLY A 36 4.72 11.55 15.70
C GLY A 36 4.95 12.70 14.73
N ARG A 37 6.20 13.14 14.60
CA ARG A 37 6.59 14.23 13.71
C ARG A 37 7.18 13.73 12.38
N LYS A 38 7.28 12.43 12.19
CA LYS A 38 7.88 11.84 10.99
C LYS A 38 6.81 11.45 10.00
N THR A 39 7.11 11.62 8.74
CA THR A 39 6.21 11.36 7.62
C THR A 39 6.99 10.72 6.49
N THR A 40 6.38 9.74 5.84
CA THR A 40 6.95 9.10 4.65
C THR A 40 5.87 8.99 3.59
N GLU A 41 6.17 9.41 2.37
CA GLU A 41 5.28 9.22 1.22
C GLU A 41 5.65 7.94 0.48
N PHE A 42 4.64 7.21 0.03
CA PHE A 42 4.86 5.99 -0.73
C PHE A 42 3.62 5.68 -1.56
N ASP A 43 3.81 4.96 -2.65
CA ASP A 43 2.70 4.50 -3.46
C ASP A 43 2.13 3.20 -2.88
N ALA A 44 0.82 3.01 -3.02
CA ALA A 44 0.17 1.83 -2.49
C ALA A 44 -0.87 1.30 -3.46
N LEU A 45 -0.82 -0.01 -3.69
CA LEU A 45 -1.78 -0.74 -4.52
C LEU A 45 -3.05 -1.00 -3.73
N ILE A 46 -4.18 -0.61 -4.27
CA ILE A 46 -5.48 -0.95 -3.69
C ILE A 46 -5.80 -2.39 -4.06
N ASP A 47 -5.70 -3.29 -3.09
CA ASP A 47 -5.73 -4.74 -3.33
C ASP A 47 -6.83 -5.41 -2.52
N SER A 48 -7.94 -5.74 -3.19
CA SER A 48 -9.08 -6.43 -2.57
C SER A 48 -8.74 -7.86 -2.15
N GLY A 49 -7.66 -8.43 -2.67
CA GLY A 49 -7.19 -9.75 -2.30
C GLY A 49 -6.31 -9.79 -1.05
N ALA A 50 -5.89 -8.62 -0.54
CA ALA A 50 -5.09 -8.53 0.67
C ALA A 50 -5.98 -8.30 1.88
N ASP A 51 -5.83 -9.10 2.94
CA ASP A 51 -6.58 -8.90 4.18
C ASP A 51 -6.08 -7.68 4.94
N GLN A 52 -4.78 -7.42 4.89
CA GLN A 52 -4.10 -6.40 5.66
C GLN A 52 -3.39 -5.39 4.76
N THR A 53 -3.08 -4.24 5.36
CA THR A 53 -2.27 -3.21 4.71
C THR A 53 -0.80 -3.45 5.08
N THR A 54 0.05 -3.55 4.05
CA THR A 54 1.46 -3.92 4.20
C THR A 54 2.36 -2.92 3.47
N PHE A 55 3.44 -2.55 4.12
CA PHE A 55 4.45 -1.66 3.56
C PHE A 55 5.84 -2.25 3.73
N PRO A 56 6.82 -1.84 2.89
CA PRO A 56 8.20 -2.23 3.09
C PRO A 56 8.71 -1.89 4.50
N GLY A 57 9.58 -2.73 5.03
CA GLY A 57 10.14 -2.54 6.36
C GLY A 57 10.98 -1.26 6.48
N TRP A 58 11.63 -0.82 5.41
CA TRP A 58 12.43 0.41 5.44
C TRP A 58 11.60 1.66 5.72
N ILE A 59 10.31 1.64 5.40
CA ILE A 59 9.41 2.76 5.70
C ILE A 59 9.26 2.92 7.22
N ALA A 60 9.21 1.80 7.95
CA ALA A 60 9.12 1.84 9.41
C ALA A 60 10.31 2.57 10.02
N ALA A 61 11.51 2.33 9.50
CA ALA A 61 12.70 3.04 9.96
C ALA A 61 12.58 4.55 9.72
N GLY A 62 12.07 4.95 8.56
CA GLY A 62 11.82 6.36 8.26
C GLY A 62 10.80 7.01 9.18
N LEU A 63 9.89 6.23 9.76
CA LEU A 63 8.89 6.71 10.71
C LEU A 63 9.37 6.63 12.16
N GLY A 64 10.57 6.11 12.40
CA GLY A 64 11.14 5.99 13.73
C GLY A 64 10.65 4.77 14.51
N TYR A 65 10.08 3.77 13.83
CA TYR A 65 9.69 2.52 14.47
C TYR A 65 10.89 1.60 14.65
N ASP A 66 10.95 0.95 15.81
CA ASP A 66 11.84 -0.19 15.98
C ASP A 66 11.01 -1.46 15.85
N LEU A 67 11.08 -2.10 14.67
CA LEU A 67 10.30 -3.29 14.37
C LEU A 67 10.56 -4.45 15.31
N HIS A 68 11.75 -4.51 15.92
CA HIS A 68 12.07 -5.56 16.86
C HIS A 68 11.27 -5.46 18.17
N LYS A 69 10.67 -4.29 18.44
CA LYS A 69 9.81 -4.07 19.62
C LYS A 69 8.34 -4.22 19.29
N ASP A 70 7.98 -4.37 18.00
CA ASP A 70 6.60 -4.47 17.59
C ASP A 70 6.11 -5.92 17.57
N GLN A 71 4.80 -6.06 17.46
CA GLN A 71 4.17 -7.37 17.35
C GLN A 71 4.57 -8.05 16.05
N LYS A 72 5.33 -9.12 16.18
CA LYS A 72 5.80 -9.94 15.07
C LYS A 72 4.74 -10.95 14.64
N ARG A 73 4.63 -11.15 13.35
CA ARG A 73 3.73 -12.14 12.77
C ARG A 73 4.43 -12.87 11.63
N ILE A 74 4.20 -14.17 11.54
CA ILE A 74 4.62 -14.96 10.39
C ILE A 74 3.37 -15.30 9.59
N PHE A 75 3.35 -14.88 8.35
CA PHE A 75 2.25 -15.12 7.43
C PHE A 75 2.70 -16.17 6.41
N VAL A 76 1.93 -17.25 6.27
CA VAL A 76 2.19 -18.33 5.31
C VAL A 76 1.20 -18.24 4.18
N GLY A 77 1.70 -18.06 2.96
CA GLY A 77 0.89 -17.99 1.75
C GLY A 77 1.39 -18.96 0.69
N ILE A 78 0.82 -18.88 -0.50
CA ILE A 78 1.14 -19.78 -1.63
C ILE A 78 2.61 -19.67 -2.03
N GLY A 79 3.20 -18.48 -1.94
CA GLY A 79 4.59 -18.21 -2.31
C GLY A 79 5.62 -18.44 -1.21
N GLY A 80 5.24 -18.98 -0.06
CA GLY A 80 6.11 -19.18 1.09
C GLY A 80 5.62 -18.42 2.32
N SER A 81 6.54 -18.15 3.26
CA SER A 81 6.23 -17.40 4.47
C SER A 81 6.80 -15.99 4.42
N VAL A 82 6.08 -15.05 4.99
CA VAL A 82 6.48 -13.65 5.12
C VAL A 82 6.49 -13.30 6.60
N LEU A 83 7.56 -12.67 7.05
CA LEU A 83 7.67 -12.12 8.38
C LEU A 83 7.30 -10.64 8.34
N ASP A 84 6.29 -10.25 9.10
CA ASP A 84 5.92 -8.87 9.22
C ASP A 84 5.73 -8.43 10.68
N TYR A 85 5.64 -7.13 10.87
CA TYR A 85 5.50 -6.52 12.18
C TYR A 85 4.33 -5.54 12.15
N ARG A 86 3.42 -5.68 13.09
CA ARG A 86 2.24 -4.84 13.21
C ARG A 86 2.54 -3.57 13.98
N HIS A 87 2.18 -2.43 13.43
CA HIS A 87 2.32 -1.15 14.11
C HIS A 87 1.17 -0.21 13.76
N LYS A 88 0.66 0.52 14.75
CA LYS A 88 -0.29 1.61 14.49
C LYS A 88 0.40 2.74 13.74
N THR A 89 -0.25 3.26 12.73
CA THR A 89 0.25 4.41 11.99
C THR A 89 -0.91 5.23 11.46
N LEU A 90 -0.66 6.51 11.21
CA LEU A 90 -1.62 7.39 10.57
C LEU A 90 -1.46 7.27 9.06
N LEU A 91 -2.54 6.92 8.38
CA LEU A 91 -2.59 6.90 6.92
C LEU A 91 -3.30 8.16 6.45
N ILE A 92 -2.68 8.86 5.51
CA ILE A 92 -3.22 10.09 4.94
C ILE A 92 -3.36 9.88 3.44
N LEU A 93 -4.59 10.03 2.94
CA LEU A 93 -4.92 9.98 1.54
C LEU A 93 -5.65 11.28 1.18
N ASN A 94 -4.97 12.16 0.46
CA ASN A 94 -5.41 13.53 0.26
C ASN A 94 -5.69 14.20 1.62
N ARG A 95 -6.95 14.54 1.91
CA ARG A 95 -7.35 15.15 3.19
C ARG A 95 -7.91 14.14 4.19
N ASN A 96 -8.01 12.88 3.79
CA ASN A 96 -8.54 11.83 4.67
C ASN A 96 -7.42 11.31 5.55
N ARG A 97 -7.65 11.30 6.85
CA ARG A 97 -6.67 10.89 7.85
C ARG A 97 -7.31 9.87 8.77
N PHE A 98 -6.69 8.73 8.92
CA PHE A 98 -7.19 7.70 9.82
C PHE A 98 -6.06 6.80 10.31
N THR A 99 -6.20 6.37 11.55
CA THR A 99 -5.24 5.45 12.16
C THR A 99 -5.56 4.03 11.74
N ILE A 100 -4.53 3.32 11.28
CA ILE A 100 -4.63 1.92 10.86
C ILE A 100 -3.63 1.06 11.61
N ALA A 101 -3.89 -0.25 11.63
CA ALA A 101 -2.86 -1.23 11.93
C ALA A 101 -2.19 -1.58 10.60
N ALA A 102 -0.96 -1.11 10.43
CA ALA A 102 -0.16 -1.44 9.25
C ALA A 102 0.83 -2.55 9.59
N PHE A 103 1.17 -3.33 8.60
CA PHE A 103 2.16 -4.38 8.73
C PHE A 103 3.38 -4.00 7.89
N PHE A 104 4.56 -4.10 8.49
CA PHE A 104 5.82 -3.75 7.84
C PHE A 104 6.67 -5.00 7.68
N SER A 105 7.21 -5.21 6.51
CA SER A 105 8.00 -6.40 6.22
C SER A 105 9.24 -6.06 5.39
N HIS A 106 10.42 -6.51 5.84
CA HIS A 106 11.63 -6.42 5.04
C HIS A 106 11.59 -7.35 3.83
N ASP A 107 10.74 -8.37 3.85
CA ASP A 107 10.50 -9.20 2.66
C ASP A 107 9.82 -8.42 1.54
N TRP A 108 9.27 -7.23 1.86
CA TRP A 108 8.60 -6.33 0.92
C TRP A 108 9.48 -5.15 0.48
N ASP A 109 10.74 -5.11 0.91
CA ASP A 109 11.61 -3.94 0.72
C ASP A 109 11.89 -3.60 -0.75
N ASP A 110 11.85 -4.57 -1.64
CA ASP A 110 12.11 -4.36 -3.07
C ASP A 110 10.84 -4.02 -3.88
N MET A 111 9.68 -3.97 -3.23
CA MET A 111 8.43 -3.67 -3.92
C MET A 111 8.28 -2.18 -4.18
N PRO A 112 7.80 -1.79 -5.38
CA PRO A 112 7.63 -0.38 -5.73
C PRO A 112 6.40 0.26 -5.08
N PHE A 113 5.57 -0.52 -4.40
CA PHE A 113 4.36 -0.04 -3.74
C PHE A 113 4.00 -0.91 -2.54
N GLY A 114 3.27 -0.33 -1.59
CA GLY A 114 2.64 -1.09 -0.52
C GLY A 114 1.30 -1.66 -0.96
N LEU A 115 0.63 -2.38 -0.05
CA LEU A 115 -0.71 -2.93 -0.28
C LEU A 115 -1.70 -2.28 0.67
N LEU A 116 -2.84 -1.84 0.14
CA LEU A 116 -3.97 -1.38 0.93
C LEU A 116 -5.02 -2.49 0.94
N GLY A 117 -5.24 -3.08 2.09
CA GLY A 117 -6.05 -4.29 2.23
C GLY A 117 -7.43 -4.05 2.83
N GLN A 118 -8.13 -5.18 3.05
CA GLN A 118 -9.53 -5.20 3.45
C GLN A 118 -9.78 -4.48 4.78
N GLU A 119 -9.09 -4.87 5.84
CA GLU A 119 -9.41 -4.41 7.19
C GLU A 119 -9.18 -2.92 7.39
N SER A 120 -8.10 -2.37 6.87
CA SER A 120 -7.72 -1.00 7.15
C SER A 120 -8.11 0.00 6.08
N PHE A 121 -8.38 -0.46 4.85
CA PHE A 121 -8.72 0.45 3.76
C PHE A 121 -10.14 0.24 3.24
N PHE A 122 -10.47 -0.97 2.81
CA PHE A 122 -11.80 -1.25 2.26
C PHE A 122 -12.90 -1.12 3.31
N SER A 123 -12.58 -1.22 4.59
CA SER A 123 -13.54 -0.96 5.66
C SER A 123 -13.94 0.51 5.76
N ARG A 124 -13.22 1.42 5.09
CA ARG A 124 -13.45 2.87 5.16
C ARG A 124 -13.92 3.49 3.85
N PHE A 125 -13.74 2.83 2.73
CA PHE A 125 -14.08 3.35 1.41
C PHE A 125 -14.84 2.34 0.58
N ASP A 126 -15.87 2.82 -0.09
CA ASP A 126 -16.42 2.11 -1.23
C ASP A 126 -15.46 2.33 -2.40
N VAL A 127 -14.96 1.25 -2.98
CA VAL A 127 -13.93 1.32 -4.01
C VAL A 127 -14.51 0.86 -5.34
N SER A 128 -14.40 1.71 -6.35
CA SER A 128 -14.79 1.36 -7.71
C SER A 128 -13.57 1.39 -8.62
N PHE A 129 -13.34 0.29 -9.33
CA PHE A 129 -12.30 0.20 -10.34
C PHE A 129 -12.91 0.22 -11.72
N ASN A 130 -12.43 1.11 -12.57
CA ASN A 130 -12.78 1.11 -13.97
C ASN A 130 -11.52 0.90 -14.80
N TYR A 131 -11.25 -0.37 -15.13
CA TYR A 131 -10.04 -0.70 -15.87
C TYR A 131 -10.05 -0.14 -17.29
N ARG A 132 -11.22 -0.09 -17.93
CA ARG A 132 -11.34 0.46 -19.28
C ARG A 132 -10.86 1.90 -19.35
N ASP A 133 -11.30 2.72 -18.40
CA ASP A 133 -10.96 4.13 -18.33
C ASP A 133 -9.69 4.40 -17.48
N LYS A 134 -9.15 3.35 -16.85
CA LYS A 134 -7.97 3.45 -15.98
C LYS A 134 -8.17 4.44 -14.82
N THR A 135 -9.34 4.36 -14.20
CA THR A 135 -9.69 5.24 -13.08
C THR A 135 -10.14 4.47 -11.85
N ILE A 136 -9.94 5.09 -10.70
CA ILE A 136 -10.35 4.57 -9.39
C ILE A 136 -11.21 5.63 -8.75
N ILE A 137 -12.34 5.24 -8.16
CA ILE A 137 -13.20 6.12 -7.41
C ILE A 137 -13.35 5.59 -6.00
N LEU A 138 -13.08 6.45 -5.03
CA LEU A 138 -13.23 6.15 -3.61
C LEU A 138 -14.34 7.04 -3.04
N LYS A 139 -15.28 6.40 -2.36
CA LYS A 139 -16.34 7.11 -1.62
C LYS A 139 -16.28 6.69 -0.16
N ARG A 140 -16.35 7.65 0.70
CA ARG A 140 -16.31 7.40 2.14
C ARG A 140 -17.70 7.45 2.76
#